data_1077bb3a65a42c0dafc6b07e7f833d37
#
_entry.id   1077bb3a65a42c0dafc6b07e7f833d37
#
_cell.length_a   1.000
_cell.length_b   1.000
_cell.length_c   1.000
_cell.angle_alpha   90.00
_cell.angle_beta   90.00
_cell.angle_gamma   90.00
#
_symmetry.space_group_name_H-M   'P 1'
#
loop_
_entity.id
_entity.type
_entity.pdbx_description
1 polymer ?
#
loop_
_entity_poly.entity_id
_entity_poly.type
_entity_poly.pdbx_seq_one_letter_code
_entity_poly.pdbx_strand_id
1 'polypeptide(L)'
;MCILRIGELEQRSGVPARMLRYYEEQGLVTPRRLDNGYREYDEYLVDRVAKIRGLIDSGIPTRIIGNILPCLNQPQTVVVDDADPELLEILMQERDRMTHKIDVLSQNRDAITSYIHALEAAAGSKSSRVTERQPA
;
A
#
# COMPACT_ATOMS: atom_id res chain seq x y z
N MET A 1 -16.74 -20.30 -3.90
CA MET A 1 -15.70 -19.56 -3.15
C MET A 1 -14.36 -20.24 -3.33
N CYS A 2 -13.39 -19.50 -3.83
CA CYS A 2 -12.04 -20.04 -3.98
C CYS A 2 -11.32 -20.03 -2.66
N ILE A 3 -10.79 -21.18 -2.29
CA ILE A 3 -9.98 -21.35 -1.08
C ILE A 3 -8.55 -21.55 -1.54
N LEU A 4 -7.63 -20.83 -0.92
CA LEU A 4 -6.23 -20.81 -1.28
C LEU A 4 -5.36 -21.42 -0.20
N ARG A 5 -4.27 -22.05 -0.61
CA ARG A 5 -3.19 -22.43 0.31
C ARG A 5 -2.20 -21.27 0.42
N ILE A 6 -1.34 -21.33 1.43
CA ILE A 6 -0.40 -20.24 1.70
C ILE A 6 0.47 -19.90 0.48
N GLY A 7 0.91 -20.90 -0.28
CA GLY A 7 1.70 -20.68 -1.48
C GLY A 7 0.96 -19.95 -2.57
N GLU A 8 -0.33 -20.23 -2.73
CA GLU A 8 -1.18 -19.56 -3.70
C GLU A 8 -1.47 -18.12 -3.25
N LEU A 9 -1.71 -17.93 -1.96
CA LEU A 9 -1.91 -16.59 -1.40
C LEU A 9 -0.66 -15.74 -1.58
N GLU A 10 0.51 -16.30 -1.32
CA GLU A 10 1.79 -15.64 -1.57
C GLU A 10 1.91 -15.22 -3.03
N GLN A 11 1.66 -16.14 -3.95
CA GLN A 11 1.82 -15.90 -5.37
C GLN A 11 0.86 -14.81 -5.87
N ARG A 12 -0.40 -14.86 -5.43
CA ARG A 12 -1.43 -13.92 -5.90
C ARG A 12 -1.36 -12.55 -5.25
N SER A 13 -0.94 -12.48 -3.99
CA SER A 13 -0.84 -11.21 -3.25
C SER A 13 0.50 -10.52 -3.43
N GLY A 14 1.54 -11.27 -3.77
CA GLY A 14 2.91 -10.76 -3.81
C GLY A 14 3.53 -10.61 -2.42
N VAL A 15 2.88 -11.10 -1.37
CA VAL A 15 3.38 -11.04 0.00
C VAL A 15 4.02 -12.37 0.35
N PRO A 16 5.31 -12.40 0.76
CA PRO A 16 5.99 -13.64 1.11
C PRO A 16 5.29 -14.42 2.22
N ALA A 17 5.34 -15.75 2.15
CA ALA A 17 4.72 -16.64 3.14
C ALA A 17 5.17 -16.30 4.57
N ARG A 18 6.44 -15.95 4.74
CA ARG A 18 6.98 -15.52 6.03
C ARG A 18 6.22 -14.32 6.60
N MET A 19 5.90 -13.35 5.77
CA MET A 19 5.14 -12.18 6.18
C MET A 19 3.68 -12.54 6.46
N LEU A 20 3.10 -13.45 5.69
CA LEU A 20 1.74 -13.92 5.91
C LEU A 20 1.59 -14.59 7.27
N ARG A 21 2.59 -15.38 7.68
CA ARG A 21 2.62 -16.00 9.01
C ARG A 21 2.71 -14.95 10.11
N TYR A 22 3.52 -13.92 9.88
CA TYR A 22 3.64 -12.80 10.81
C TYR A 22 2.30 -12.08 10.96
N TYR A 23 1.60 -11.83 9.87
CA TYR A 23 0.28 -11.19 9.90
C TYR A 23 -0.74 -12.05 10.67
N GLU A 24 -0.67 -13.36 10.51
CA GLU A 24 -1.50 -14.29 11.27
C GLU A 24 -1.22 -14.20 12.77
N GLU A 25 0.07 -14.19 13.15
CA GLU A 25 0.48 -14.04 14.55
C GLU A 25 -0.02 -12.73 15.17
N GLN A 26 -0.06 -11.67 14.37
CA GLN A 26 -0.55 -10.37 14.82
C GLN A 26 -2.08 -10.24 14.78
N GLY A 27 -2.78 -11.30 14.38
CA GLY A 27 -4.24 -11.29 14.32
C GLY A 27 -4.82 -10.53 13.15
N LEU A 28 -4.01 -10.17 12.16
CA LEU A 28 -4.45 -9.41 10.99
C LEU A 28 -5.09 -10.31 9.93
N VAL A 29 -4.74 -11.58 9.92
CA VAL A 29 -5.21 -12.57 8.98
C VAL A 29 -5.59 -13.81 9.76
N THR A 30 -6.77 -14.36 9.48
CA THR A 30 -7.26 -15.58 10.15
C THR A 30 -7.50 -16.65 9.09
N PRO A 31 -6.64 -17.67 9.02
CA PRO A 31 -6.88 -18.81 8.15
C PRO A 31 -7.90 -19.77 8.77
N ARG A 32 -8.48 -20.61 7.93
CA ARG A 32 -9.22 -21.78 8.40
C ARG A 32 -8.25 -22.94 8.52
N ARG A 33 -8.32 -23.66 9.63
CA ARG A 33 -7.55 -24.88 9.81
C ARG A 33 -8.40 -26.09 9.51
N LEU A 34 -7.89 -26.96 8.64
CA LEU A 34 -8.53 -28.23 8.36
C LEU A 34 -8.20 -29.24 9.46
N ASP A 35 -8.94 -30.35 9.48
CA ASP A 35 -8.73 -31.44 10.44
C ASP A 35 -7.34 -32.06 10.33
N ASN A 36 -6.71 -31.96 9.15
CA ASN A 36 -5.36 -32.46 8.90
C ASN A 36 -4.26 -31.46 9.27
N GLY A 37 -4.63 -30.32 9.87
CA GLY A 37 -3.67 -29.30 10.30
C GLY A 37 -3.27 -28.30 9.24
N TYR A 38 -3.67 -28.48 7.98
CA TYR A 38 -3.36 -27.55 6.92
C TYR A 38 -4.20 -26.28 7.04
N ARG A 39 -3.60 -25.16 6.61
CA ARG A 39 -4.26 -23.86 6.62
C ARG A 39 -4.87 -23.57 5.25
N GLU A 40 -6.09 -23.05 5.27
CA GLU A 40 -6.76 -22.57 4.07
C GLU A 40 -7.09 -21.09 4.25
N TYR A 41 -6.96 -20.33 3.17
CA TYR A 41 -7.19 -18.89 3.15
C TYR A 41 -8.31 -18.56 2.17
N ASP A 42 -9.22 -17.69 2.59
CA ASP A 42 -10.28 -17.21 1.71
C ASP A 42 -9.69 -16.25 0.66
N GLU A 43 -10.30 -16.26 -0.52
CA GLU A 43 -9.81 -15.44 -1.64
C GLU A 43 -9.77 -13.94 -1.32
N TYR A 44 -10.70 -13.44 -0.51
CA TYR A 44 -10.70 -12.02 -0.14
C TYR A 44 -9.41 -11.61 0.57
N LEU A 45 -8.69 -12.55 1.16
CA LEU A 45 -7.44 -12.26 1.85
C LEU A 45 -6.32 -11.82 0.90
N VAL A 46 -6.41 -12.13 -0.40
CA VAL A 46 -5.43 -11.66 -1.38
C VAL A 46 -5.35 -10.13 -1.36
N ASP A 47 -6.49 -9.47 -1.44
CA ASP A 47 -6.57 -8.02 -1.40
C ASP A 47 -6.23 -7.47 -0.01
N ARG A 48 -6.70 -8.13 1.02
CA ARG A 48 -6.45 -7.72 2.40
C ARG A 48 -4.97 -7.71 2.76
N VAL A 49 -4.24 -8.79 2.43
CA VAL A 49 -2.80 -8.85 2.77
C VAL A 49 -2.00 -7.84 1.94
N ALA A 50 -2.40 -7.57 0.72
CA ALA A 50 -1.77 -6.54 -0.09
C ALA A 50 -1.95 -5.15 0.54
N LYS A 51 -3.14 -4.85 1.04
CA LYS A 51 -3.42 -3.60 1.76
C LYS A 51 -2.63 -3.50 3.06
N ILE A 52 -2.56 -4.59 3.82
CA ILE A 52 -1.77 -4.65 5.06
C ILE A 52 -0.30 -4.33 4.74
N ARG A 53 0.25 -4.93 3.71
CA ARG A 53 1.63 -4.67 3.31
C ARG A 53 1.84 -3.20 2.96
N GLY A 54 0.91 -2.62 2.20
CA GLY A 54 0.98 -1.20 1.86
C GLY A 54 0.99 -0.30 3.09
N LEU A 55 0.19 -0.63 4.09
CA LEU A 55 0.14 0.12 5.34
C LEU A 55 1.43 -0.02 6.14
N ILE A 56 2.00 -1.22 6.20
CA ILE A 56 3.27 -1.47 6.88
C ILE A 56 4.40 -0.72 6.17
N ASP A 57 4.43 -0.77 4.85
CA ASP A 57 5.44 -0.05 4.05
C ASP A 57 5.33 1.46 4.22
N SER A 58 4.13 1.96 4.53
CA SER A 58 3.91 3.36 4.87
C SER A 58 4.35 3.71 6.29
N GLY A 59 4.76 2.72 7.07
CA GLY A 59 5.27 2.92 8.43
C GLY A 59 4.22 2.87 9.52
N ILE A 60 3.04 2.32 9.23
CA ILE A 60 1.98 2.18 10.22
C ILE A 60 2.23 0.93 11.07
N PRO A 61 2.26 1.06 12.41
CA PRO A 61 2.44 -0.10 13.29
C PRO A 61 1.33 -1.14 13.12
N THR A 62 1.67 -2.42 13.25
CA THR A 62 0.72 -3.52 13.07
C THR A 62 -0.48 -3.44 14.01
N ARG A 63 -0.28 -2.98 15.25
CA ARG A 63 -1.38 -2.83 16.21
C ARG A 63 -2.43 -1.81 15.74
N ILE A 64 -2.00 -0.76 15.05
CA ILE A 64 -2.91 0.25 14.49
C ILE A 64 -3.63 -0.32 13.27
N ILE A 65 -2.94 -1.10 12.46
CA ILE A 65 -3.53 -1.74 11.28
C ILE A 65 -4.73 -2.58 11.67
N GLY A 66 -4.64 -3.35 12.77
CA GLY A 66 -5.75 -4.15 13.27
C GLY A 66 -7.00 -3.32 13.54
N ASN A 67 -6.82 -2.09 14.01
CA ASN A 67 -7.94 -1.20 14.31
C ASN A 67 -8.58 -0.58 13.07
N ILE A 68 -7.79 -0.33 12.02
CA ILE A 68 -8.29 0.35 10.82
C ILE A 68 -8.71 -0.62 9.71
N LEU A 69 -8.37 -1.90 9.81
CA LEU A 69 -8.73 -2.90 8.78
C LEU A 69 -10.22 -2.92 8.45
N PRO A 70 -11.14 -2.89 9.41
CA PRO A 70 -12.56 -2.86 9.09
C PRO A 70 -12.96 -1.65 8.24
N CYS A 71 -12.27 -0.52 8.41
CA CYS A 71 -12.54 0.72 7.67
C CYS A 71 -12.08 0.66 6.22
N LEU A 72 -11.08 -0.16 5.92
CA LEU A 72 -10.54 -0.27 4.57
C LEU A 72 -11.50 -0.93 3.59
N ASN A 73 -12.35 -1.82 4.10
CA ASN A 73 -13.30 -2.53 3.26
C ASN A 73 -14.61 -1.76 3.07
N GLN A 74 -15.00 -0.98 4.08
CA GLN A 74 -16.23 -0.18 4.05
C GLN A 74 -16.00 1.16 4.77
N PRO A 75 -15.32 2.11 4.12
CA PRO A 75 -14.96 3.37 4.78
C PRO A 75 -16.14 4.23 5.19
N GLN A 76 -17.33 3.94 4.67
CA GLN A 76 -18.53 4.74 4.94
C GLN A 76 -19.34 4.25 6.15
N THR A 77 -19.00 3.09 6.69
CA THR A 77 -19.74 2.48 7.79
C THR A 77 -18.84 2.14 8.97
N VAL A 78 -18.05 3.14 9.40
CA VAL A 78 -17.20 2.96 10.57
C VAL A 78 -18.03 3.18 11.82
N VAL A 79 -18.31 2.08 12.53
CA VAL A 79 -18.96 2.14 13.83
C VAL A 79 -17.90 1.92 14.89
N VAL A 80 -17.76 2.86 15.82
CA VAL A 80 -16.81 2.76 16.91
C VAL A 80 -17.58 2.60 18.19
N ASP A 81 -17.47 1.43 18.81
CA ASP A 81 -18.18 1.13 20.04
C ASP A 81 -17.53 1.78 21.26
N ASP A 82 -16.24 2.02 21.20
CA ASP A 82 -15.49 2.61 22.30
C ASP A 82 -14.51 3.64 21.75
N ALA A 83 -14.64 4.87 22.24
CA ALA A 83 -13.79 5.98 21.82
C ALA A 83 -12.60 6.10 22.79
N ASP A 84 -11.49 5.47 22.45
CA ASP A 84 -10.25 5.58 23.21
C ASP A 84 -9.52 6.86 22.79
N PRO A 85 -9.39 7.88 23.70
CA PRO A 85 -8.71 9.12 23.36
C PRO A 85 -7.24 8.95 23.00
N GLU A 86 -6.57 7.97 23.61
CA GLU A 86 -5.16 7.69 23.31
C GLU A 86 -5.02 7.14 21.90
N LEU A 87 -5.88 6.21 21.51
CA LEU A 87 -5.89 5.66 20.17
C LEU A 87 -6.21 6.75 19.14
N LEU A 88 -7.16 7.62 19.45
CA LEU A 88 -7.52 8.73 18.57
C LEU A 88 -6.31 9.63 18.30
N GLU A 89 -5.56 9.98 19.35
CA GLU A 89 -4.37 10.82 19.20
C GLU A 89 -3.30 10.14 18.34
N ILE A 90 -3.05 8.86 18.56
CA ILE A 90 -2.10 8.08 17.76
C ILE A 90 -2.50 8.07 16.28
N LEU A 91 -3.78 7.83 16.00
CA LEU A 91 -4.29 7.81 14.63
C LEU A 91 -4.21 9.18 13.96
N MET A 92 -4.48 10.25 14.71
CA MET A 92 -4.35 11.60 14.18
C MET A 92 -2.89 11.92 13.82
N GLN A 93 -1.94 11.53 14.65
CA GLN A 93 -0.52 11.71 14.38
C GLN A 93 -0.08 10.91 13.14
N GLU A 94 -0.54 9.68 13.01
CA GLU A 94 -0.23 8.86 11.83
C GLU A 94 -0.82 9.46 10.56
N ARG A 95 -2.06 9.94 10.62
CA ARG A 95 -2.69 10.63 9.50
C ARG A 95 -1.88 11.86 9.08
N ASP A 96 -1.46 12.67 10.04
CA ASP A 96 -0.70 13.87 9.76
C ASP A 96 0.68 13.55 9.17
N ARG A 97 1.31 12.48 9.66
CA ARG A 97 2.57 11.99 9.11
C ARG A 97 2.41 11.53 7.65
N MET A 98 1.32 10.83 7.36
CA MET A 98 1.01 10.40 5.99
C MET A 98 0.72 11.60 5.08
N THR A 99 0.00 12.58 5.56
CA THR A 99 -0.28 13.82 4.83
C THR A 99 1.01 14.52 4.46
N HIS A 100 1.95 14.60 5.41
CA HIS A 100 3.25 15.19 5.15
C HIS A 100 4.02 14.42 4.05
N LYS A 101 4.00 13.09 4.11
CA LYS A 101 4.64 12.26 3.07
C LYS A 101 3.99 12.48 1.70
N ILE A 102 2.68 12.58 1.65
CA ILE A 102 1.94 12.86 0.41
C ILE A 102 2.38 14.20 -0.16
N ASP A 103 2.50 15.22 0.67
CA ASP A 103 2.92 16.54 0.25
C ASP A 103 4.35 16.52 -0.32
N VAL A 104 5.27 15.86 0.38
CA VAL A 104 6.65 15.73 -0.08
C VAL A 104 6.72 14.98 -1.41
N LEU A 105 6.02 13.85 -1.51
CA LEU A 105 5.98 13.07 -2.75
C LEU A 105 5.36 13.87 -3.90
N SER A 106 4.31 14.63 -3.62
CA SER A 106 3.67 15.49 -4.63
C SER A 106 4.62 16.54 -5.14
N GLN A 107 5.36 17.20 -4.25
CA GLN A 107 6.36 18.20 -4.64
C GLN A 107 7.47 17.59 -5.49
N ASN A 108 7.95 16.40 -5.11
CA ASN A 108 8.98 15.70 -5.84
C ASN A 108 8.49 15.27 -7.22
N ARG A 109 7.27 14.75 -7.30
CA ARG A 109 6.64 14.40 -8.57
C ARG A 109 6.52 15.61 -9.48
N ASP A 110 6.07 16.75 -8.94
CA ASP A 110 5.91 17.96 -9.73
C ASP A 110 7.24 18.49 -10.23
N ALA A 111 8.28 18.38 -9.41
CA ALA A 111 9.65 18.76 -9.83
C ALA A 111 10.14 17.87 -10.96
N ILE A 112 9.92 16.57 -10.86
CA ILE A 112 10.28 15.61 -11.92
C ILE A 112 9.50 15.91 -13.20
N THR A 113 8.21 16.19 -13.08
CA THR A 113 7.35 16.52 -14.21
C THR A 113 7.86 17.77 -14.92
N SER A 114 8.24 18.80 -14.16
CA SER A 114 8.80 20.03 -14.72
C SER A 114 10.11 19.74 -15.47
N TYR A 115 10.95 18.88 -14.92
CA TYR A 115 12.20 18.51 -15.57
C TYR A 115 11.96 17.70 -16.84
N ILE A 116 10.97 16.80 -16.82
CA ILE A 116 10.55 16.06 -18.01
C ILE A 116 10.15 17.03 -19.13
N HIS A 117 9.32 18.02 -18.81
CA HIS A 117 8.90 19.02 -19.79
C HIS A 117 10.09 19.80 -20.34
N ALA A 118 11.05 20.14 -19.48
CA ALA A 118 12.27 20.84 -19.92
C ALA A 118 13.10 19.97 -20.85
N LEU A 119 13.22 18.67 -20.56
CA LEU A 119 13.93 17.73 -21.42
C LEU A 119 13.23 17.54 -22.75
N GLU A 120 11.92 17.45 -22.76
CA GLU A 120 11.13 17.33 -23.99
C GLU A 120 11.32 18.58 -24.88
N ALA A 121 11.25 19.75 -24.26
CA ALA A 121 11.47 21.01 -24.97
C ALA A 121 12.88 21.10 -25.53
N ALA A 122 13.89 20.73 -24.75
CA ALA A 122 15.27 20.72 -25.17
C ALA A 122 15.52 19.71 -26.31
N ALA A 123 14.90 18.53 -26.23
CA ALA A 123 15.00 17.51 -27.26
C ALA A 123 14.38 18.01 -28.58
N GLY A 124 13.20 18.61 -28.50
CA GLY A 124 12.55 19.21 -29.65
C GLY A 124 13.38 20.34 -30.28
N SER A 125 13.89 21.23 -29.42
CA SER A 125 14.76 22.33 -29.85
C SER A 125 16.09 21.85 -30.46
N LYS A 126 16.68 20.83 -29.81
CA LYS A 126 17.94 20.25 -30.31
C LYS A 126 17.76 19.53 -31.63
N SER A 127 16.65 18.83 -31.80
CA SER A 127 16.31 18.18 -33.07
C SER A 127 16.16 19.22 -34.18
N SER A 128 15.50 20.32 -33.87
CA SER A 128 15.34 21.44 -34.81
C SER A 128 16.68 22.07 -35.16
N ARG A 129 17.56 22.26 -34.18
CA ARG A 129 18.91 22.81 -34.40
C ARG A 129 19.78 21.89 -35.25
N VAL A 130 19.69 20.59 -35.02
CA VAL A 130 20.44 19.62 -35.80
C VAL A 130 20.02 19.69 -37.27
N THR A 131 18.73 19.85 -37.52
CA THR A 131 18.23 20.02 -38.89
C THR A 131 18.72 21.30 -39.53
N GLU A 132 18.80 22.38 -38.77
CA GLU A 132 19.30 23.67 -39.25
C GLU A 132 20.82 23.69 -39.41
N ARG A 133 21.54 22.91 -38.62
CA ARG A 133 22.98 22.88 -38.60
C ARG A 133 23.62 21.94 -39.60
N GLN A 134 22.90 21.42 -40.53
CA GLN A 134 23.54 20.69 -41.60
C GLN A 134 23.83 21.62 -42.76
N PRO A 135 24.90 22.39 -42.69
CA PRO A 135 25.37 22.97 -43.90
C PRO A 135 26.00 21.85 -44.70
N ALA A 136 25.87 21.96 -45.89
CA ALA A 136 26.53 21.07 -46.81
C ALA A 136 28.03 20.93 -46.51
#